data_c56eff6c34f5e902d327675919001c79
#
_entry.id   c56eff6c34f5e902d327675919001c79
#
_cell.length_a   1.000
_cell.length_b   1.000
_cell.length_c   1.000
_cell.angle_alpha   90.00
_cell.angle_beta   90.00
_cell.angle_gamma   90.00
#
_symmetry.space_group_name_H-M   'P 1'
#
loop_
_entity.id
_entity.type
_entity.pdbx_description
1 polymer ?
#
loop_
_entity_poly.entity_id
_entity_poly.type
_entity_poly.pdbx_seq_one_letter_code
_entity_poly.pdbx_strand_id
1 'polypeptide(L)'
;MILEVAILNVIPGREDAFIEAFSKAQDIIKKMAGYISHQLKRCLENTSQFILLVEWEKLTDHTEGFRGSKEYQVWKGLLHHFYDPFPTVEHYE
;
A
#
# COMPACT_ATOMS: atom_id res chain seq x y z
N MET A 1 -13.95 10.64 6.05
CA MET A 1 -12.80 10.24 5.23
C MET A 1 -11.69 9.74 6.13
N ILE A 2 -11.07 8.64 5.75
CA ILE A 2 -10.05 7.97 6.55
C ILE A 2 -8.74 7.93 5.76
N LEU A 3 -7.63 8.24 6.42
CA LEU A 3 -6.30 8.11 5.84
C LEU A 3 -5.64 6.83 6.36
N GLU A 4 -5.31 5.92 5.45
CA GLU A 4 -4.47 4.77 5.73
C GLU A 4 -3.01 5.18 5.58
N VAL A 5 -2.16 4.81 6.54
CA VAL A 5 -0.72 5.09 6.51
C VAL A 5 0.03 3.78 6.71
N ALA A 6 0.89 3.44 5.75
CA ALA A 6 1.74 2.26 5.83
C ALA A 6 3.19 2.65 5.59
N ILE A 7 4.07 2.29 6.51
CA ILE A 7 5.51 2.44 6.32
C ILE A 7 6.03 1.13 5.73
N LEU A 8 6.60 1.24 4.53
CA LEU A 8 7.04 0.08 3.75
C LEU A 8 8.55 0.02 3.74
N ASN A 9 9.10 -0.96 4.48
CA ASN A 9 10.54 -1.20 4.50
C ASN A 9 10.86 -2.24 3.44
N VAL A 10 11.30 -1.77 2.27
CA VAL A 10 11.64 -2.63 1.14
C VAL A 10 13.04 -3.23 1.38
N ILE A 11 13.19 -4.51 1.05
CA ILE A 11 14.48 -5.19 1.16
C ILE A 11 15.50 -4.43 0.31
N PRO A 12 16.66 -4.02 0.89
CA PRO A 12 17.68 -3.28 0.14
C PRO A 12 18.12 -4.03 -1.12
N GLY A 13 18.20 -3.30 -2.23
CA GLY A 13 18.52 -3.85 -3.53
C GLY A 13 17.29 -4.21 -4.36
N ARG A 14 16.09 -4.18 -3.75
CA ARG A 14 14.85 -4.53 -4.45
C ARG A 14 13.92 -3.34 -4.69
N GLU A 15 14.43 -2.13 -4.48
CA GLU A 15 13.62 -0.91 -4.57
C GLU A 15 13.04 -0.71 -5.97
N ASP A 16 13.85 -0.89 -7.02
CA ASP A 16 13.38 -0.69 -8.39
C ASP A 16 12.33 -1.73 -8.78
N ALA A 17 12.52 -2.98 -8.38
CA ALA A 17 11.55 -4.05 -8.61
C ALA A 17 10.24 -3.77 -7.88
N PHE A 18 10.32 -3.23 -6.65
CA PHE A 18 9.14 -2.82 -5.88
C PHE A 18 8.38 -1.71 -6.59
N ILE A 19 9.07 -0.66 -7.05
CA ILE A 19 8.43 0.46 -7.74
C ILE A 19 7.69 -0.02 -8.98
N GLU A 20 8.30 -0.93 -9.74
CA GLU A 20 7.66 -1.51 -10.93
C GLU A 20 6.43 -2.34 -10.55
N ALA A 21 6.54 -3.17 -9.52
CA ALA A 21 5.40 -3.96 -9.03
C ALA A 21 4.27 -3.06 -8.54
N PHE A 22 4.61 -1.97 -7.84
CA PHE A 22 3.62 -1.02 -7.34
C PHE A 22 2.89 -0.31 -8.49
N SER A 23 3.57 -0.01 -9.58
CA SER A 23 2.95 0.62 -10.74
C SER A 23 1.81 -0.24 -11.31
N LYS A 24 1.90 -1.55 -11.17
CA LYS A 24 0.83 -2.49 -11.54
C LYS A 24 -0.22 -2.61 -10.45
N ALA A 25 0.23 -2.75 -9.21
CA ALA A 25 -0.67 -2.96 -8.07
C ALA A 25 -1.60 -1.78 -7.85
N GLN A 26 -1.17 -0.54 -8.10
CA GLN A 26 -2.01 0.63 -7.90
C GLN A 26 -3.30 0.60 -8.73
N ASP A 27 -3.28 -0.05 -9.89
CA ASP A 27 -4.49 -0.18 -10.72
C ASP A 27 -5.55 -1.06 -10.04
N ILE A 28 -5.13 -1.95 -9.16
CA ILE A 28 -6.03 -2.80 -8.39
C ILE A 28 -6.77 -1.98 -7.33
N ILE A 29 -6.03 -1.22 -6.52
CA ILE A 29 -6.62 -0.47 -5.41
C ILE A 29 -7.53 0.65 -5.89
N LYS A 30 -7.21 1.26 -7.02
CA LYS A 30 -8.02 2.33 -7.63
C LYS A 30 -9.44 1.91 -7.96
N LYS A 31 -9.68 0.63 -8.16
CA LYS A 31 -11.00 0.10 -8.54
C LYS A 31 -11.85 -0.29 -7.34
N MET A 32 -11.30 -0.21 -6.12
CA MET A 32 -12.03 -0.64 -4.93
C MET A 32 -13.09 0.37 -4.51
N ALA A 33 -14.22 -0.15 -4.03
CA ALA A 33 -15.28 0.70 -3.47
C ALA A 33 -14.74 1.49 -2.28
N GLY A 34 -15.03 2.79 -2.24
CA GLY A 34 -14.60 3.68 -1.18
C GLY A 34 -13.20 4.25 -1.35
N TYR A 35 -12.44 3.80 -2.33
CA TYR A 35 -11.14 4.40 -2.65
C TYR A 35 -11.31 5.84 -3.14
N ILE A 36 -10.51 6.76 -2.62
CA ILE A 36 -10.52 8.15 -3.04
C ILE A 36 -9.23 8.51 -3.77
N SER A 37 -8.08 8.31 -3.13
CA SER A 37 -6.77 8.66 -3.70
C SER A 37 -5.66 7.91 -2.97
N HIS A 38 -4.47 7.90 -3.56
CA HIS A 38 -3.29 7.39 -2.88
C HIS A 38 -2.04 8.14 -3.30
N GLN A 39 -1.00 8.05 -2.47
CA GLN A 39 0.33 8.53 -2.76
C GLN A 39 1.34 7.51 -2.25
N LEU A 40 2.38 7.26 -3.05
CA LEU A 40 3.55 6.51 -2.63
C LEU A 40 4.73 7.48 -2.64
N LYS A 41 5.40 7.64 -1.50
CA LYS A 41 6.55 8.53 -1.36
C LYS A 41 7.76 7.75 -0.90
N ARG A 42 8.93 8.09 -1.41
CA ARG A 42 10.19 7.47 -1.00
C ARG A 42 10.86 8.34 0.05
N CYS A 43 11.38 7.72 1.10
CA CYS A 43 12.11 8.42 2.15
C CYS A 43 13.44 8.95 1.58
N LEU A 44 13.74 10.23 1.85
CA LEU A 44 14.99 10.83 1.38
C LEU A 44 16.20 10.36 2.17
N GLU A 45 16.03 10.14 3.48
CA GLU A 45 17.08 9.71 4.39
C GLU A 45 17.36 8.22 4.34
N ASN A 46 16.35 7.43 3.93
CA ASN A 46 16.46 5.98 3.79
C ASN A 46 15.77 5.55 2.50
N THR A 47 16.53 5.36 1.45
CA THR A 47 15.99 5.13 0.10
C THR A 47 15.36 3.76 -0.09
N SER A 48 15.46 2.87 0.92
CA SER A 48 14.74 1.59 0.93
C SER A 48 13.40 1.68 1.63
N GLN A 49 13.08 2.82 2.25
CA GLN A 49 11.83 3.04 2.96
C GLN A 49 10.89 3.91 2.15
N PHE A 50 9.62 3.47 2.08
CA PHE A 50 8.55 4.20 1.40
C PHE A 50 7.41 4.41 2.38
N ILE A 51 6.58 5.41 2.11
CA ILE A 51 5.31 5.61 2.81
C ILE A 51 4.17 5.53 1.80
N LEU A 52 3.17 4.71 2.11
CA LEU A 52 1.95 4.61 1.33
C LEU A 52 0.83 5.31 2.09
N LEU A 53 0.19 6.26 1.44
CA LEU A 53 -0.93 7.01 1.96
C LEU A 53 -2.14 6.73 1.08
N VAL A 54 -3.22 6.21 1.66
CA VAL A 54 -4.45 5.93 0.92
C VAL A 54 -5.63 6.57 1.62
N GLU A 55 -6.43 7.33 0.88
CA GLU A 55 -7.66 7.91 1.40
C GLU A 55 -8.85 7.02 1.04
N TRP A 56 -9.66 6.70 2.05
CA TRP A 56 -10.86 5.88 1.94
C TRP A 56 -12.06 6.66 2.45
N GLU A 57 -13.24 6.41 1.90
CA GLU A 57 -14.47 7.03 2.41
C GLU A 57 -14.76 6.58 3.83
N LYS A 58 -14.59 5.28 4.11
CA LYS A 58 -14.85 4.66 5.42
C LYS A 58 -13.72 3.71 5.77
N LEU A 59 -13.49 3.55 7.08
CA LEU A 59 -12.51 2.58 7.59
C LEU A 59 -12.81 1.16 7.07
N THR A 60 -14.07 0.74 7.07
CA THR A 60 -14.46 -0.60 6.64
C THR A 60 -14.22 -0.85 5.16
N ASP A 61 -14.15 0.17 4.33
CA ASP A 61 -13.79 0.01 2.91
C ASP A 61 -12.40 -0.59 2.76
N HIS A 62 -11.48 -0.22 3.64
CA HIS A 62 -10.14 -0.79 3.67
C HIS A 62 -10.08 -2.11 4.45
N THR A 63 -10.52 -2.08 5.72
CA THR A 63 -10.28 -3.20 6.64
C THR A 63 -11.11 -4.44 6.31
N GLU A 64 -12.28 -4.27 5.71
CA GLU A 64 -13.17 -5.37 5.36
C GLU A 64 -13.35 -5.48 3.84
N GLY A 65 -13.65 -4.37 3.16
CA GLY A 65 -13.89 -4.37 1.72
C GLY A 65 -12.66 -4.81 0.94
N PHE A 66 -11.57 -4.08 1.08
CA PHE A 66 -10.35 -4.39 0.33
C PHE A 66 -9.67 -5.64 0.87
N ARG A 67 -9.38 -5.69 2.16
CA ARG A 67 -8.67 -6.85 2.76
C ARG A 67 -9.42 -8.17 2.62
N GLY A 68 -10.75 -8.13 2.52
CA GLY A 68 -11.58 -9.32 2.32
C GLY A 68 -11.79 -9.69 0.86
N SER A 69 -11.22 -8.95 -0.08
CA SER A 69 -11.50 -9.12 -1.51
C SER A 69 -10.51 -10.04 -2.21
N LYS A 70 -10.91 -10.53 -3.40
CA LYS A 70 -10.02 -11.27 -4.30
C LYS A 70 -8.91 -10.36 -4.81
N GLU A 71 -9.22 -9.10 -5.03
CA GLU A 71 -8.28 -8.08 -5.49
C GLU A 71 -7.13 -7.91 -4.51
N TYR A 72 -7.40 -7.97 -3.20
CA TYR A 72 -6.35 -7.90 -2.19
C TYR A 72 -5.37 -9.05 -2.29
N GLN A 73 -5.82 -10.26 -2.64
CA GLN A 73 -4.92 -11.40 -2.79
C GLN A 73 -3.92 -11.17 -3.92
N VAL A 74 -4.34 -10.55 -5.01
CA VAL A 74 -3.44 -10.17 -6.11
C VAL A 74 -2.49 -9.07 -5.68
N TRP A 75 -2.99 -8.03 -5.01
CA TRP A 75 -2.20 -6.95 -4.42
C TRP A 75 -1.10 -7.51 -3.50
N LYS A 76 -1.48 -8.39 -2.59
CA LYS A 76 -0.58 -9.04 -1.65
C LYS A 76 0.52 -9.83 -2.38
N GLY A 77 0.14 -10.61 -3.39
CA GLY A 77 1.09 -11.40 -4.17
C GLY A 77 2.10 -10.56 -4.93
N LEU A 78 1.71 -9.36 -5.35
CA LEU A 78 2.60 -8.44 -6.05
C LEU A 78 3.58 -7.74 -5.11
N LEU A 79 3.19 -7.46 -3.85
CA LEU A 79 3.89 -6.49 -3.00
C LEU A 79 4.50 -7.06 -1.71
N HIS A 80 3.85 -8.01 -1.05
CA HIS A 80 4.22 -8.35 0.34
C HIS A 80 5.61 -8.98 0.46
N HIS A 81 6.10 -9.66 -0.56
CA HIS A 81 7.43 -10.28 -0.53
C HIS A 81 8.58 -9.28 -0.58
N PHE A 82 8.30 -8.00 -0.84
CA PHE A 82 9.31 -6.96 -0.84
C PHE A 82 9.62 -6.41 0.55
N TYR A 83 8.77 -6.68 1.55
CA TYR A 83 8.85 -6.00 2.86
C TYR A 83 9.63 -6.81 3.89
N ASP A 84 10.53 -6.12 4.61
CA ASP A 84 11.21 -6.67 5.77
C ASP A 84 11.66 -5.50 6.66
N PRO A 85 11.08 -5.30 7.86
CA PRO A 85 9.98 -6.08 8.45
C PRO A 85 8.65 -5.83 7.75
N PHE A 86 7.65 -6.69 8.03
CA PHE A 86 6.30 -6.50 7.52
C PHE A 86 5.71 -5.19 8.07
N PRO A 87 5.02 -4.39 7.24
CA PRO A 87 4.58 -3.07 7.66
C PRO A 87 3.44 -3.11 8.68
N THR A 88 3.47 -2.14 9.59
CA THR A 88 2.32 -1.80 10.41
C THR A 88 1.49 -0.77 9.65
N VAL A 89 0.20 -0.99 9.59
CA VAL A 89 -0.74 -0.10 8.92
C VAL A 89 -1.61 0.58 9.98
N GLU A 90 -1.66 1.90 9.93
CA GLU A 90 -2.44 2.70 10.86
C GLU A 90 -3.42 3.58 10.10
N HIS A 91 -4.49 3.99 10.76
CA HIS A 91 -5.55 4.81 10.16
C HIS A 91 -5.72 6.09 10.96
N TYR A 92 -5.93 7.19 10.23
CA TYR A 92 -6.08 8.54 10.78
C TYR A 92 -7.32 9.19 10.17
N GLU A 93 -7.96 10.07 10.92
CA GLU A 93 -9.07 10.88 10.39
C GLU A 93 -8.97 12.36 10.75
#